data_eb179ecedb36a0f09d89f840635b5150
#
_entry.id   eb179ecedb36a0f09d89f840635b5150
#
_cell.length_a   1.000
_cell.length_b   1.000
_cell.length_c   1.000
_cell.angle_alpha   90.00
_cell.angle_beta   90.00
_cell.angle_gamma   90.00
#
_symmetry.space_group_name_H-M   'P 1'
#
loop_
_entity.id
_entity.type
_entity.pdbx_description
1 polymer ?
#
loop_
_entity_poly.entity_id
_entity_poly.type
_entity_poly.pdbx_seq_one_letter_code
_entity_poly.pdbx_strand_id
1 'polypeptide(L)'
;IAQKRGFRLLLQPQSRYSDSEKPLMKKRSTLIASLTLASMCLLVAQNKPADTKPKTWEEKAAERFGNTPTAEHKATIDAGIPELTATPKAPHKVLVFYRCEGFIHTSIPFGNYALKAIAEKTKAFTADFSDQYAVFTKENLAQYDAIIFNNTTGLNPDESQRAAILDFINNGKGVVGFHAAADNFGKWEEGIAMIGGIFNGHPWGAGGTWAFKVEDTSHPLNAAFAGKGFWHKDEIYWYKPENFQGRERLRVLLSLDMSKAENGKPLDNDKAREGLKGKAVADVDVPVSWCREMGKGRLFFTNLGHNDLTFANKSVLKHMLDGIQYALKDLDADATPSSKVEVKTALAPDAPAAP
;
A
#
# COMPACT_ATOMS: atom_id res chain seq x y z
N ILE A 1 2.34 -18.20 -58.86
CA ILE A 1 2.09 -19.65 -58.96
C ILE A 1 1.67 -20.12 -57.56
N ALA A 2 0.40 -20.51 -57.47
CA ALA A 2 -0.27 -20.96 -56.26
C ALA A 2 0.09 -22.36 -55.81
N GLN A 3 0.04 -22.65 -54.55
CA GLN A 3 -0.42 -23.95 -54.06
C GLN A 3 -1.06 -23.86 -52.70
N LYS A 4 -2.38 -24.06 -52.68
CA LYS A 4 -3.21 -24.37 -51.52
C LYS A 4 -2.91 -25.80 -51.03
N ARG A 5 -2.74 -26.00 -49.74
CA ARG A 5 -2.92 -27.29 -49.09
C ARG A 5 -3.91 -27.16 -47.91
N GLY A 6 -5.06 -27.82 -48.12
CA GLY A 6 -6.08 -27.94 -47.11
C GLY A 6 -5.72 -28.95 -46.03
N PHE A 7 -6.16 -28.72 -44.82
CA PHE A 7 -6.11 -29.71 -43.73
C PHE A 7 -7.52 -30.13 -43.37
N ARG A 8 -7.68 -31.45 -43.41
CA ARG A 8 -8.91 -32.23 -43.26
C ARG A 8 -9.21 -32.41 -41.77
N LEU A 9 -10.43 -32.10 -41.36
CA LEU A 9 -10.99 -32.48 -40.06
C LEU A 9 -11.11 -34.01 -39.97
N LEU A 10 -10.61 -34.58 -38.90
CA LEU A 10 -10.95 -35.95 -38.47
C LEU A 10 -11.77 -35.89 -37.20
N LEU A 11 -13.03 -36.22 -37.34
CA LEU A 11 -13.97 -36.53 -36.26
C LEU A 11 -13.65 -37.93 -35.72
N GLN A 12 -13.57 -38.08 -34.40
CA GLN A 12 -13.60 -39.36 -33.72
C GLN A 12 -14.79 -39.42 -32.74
N PRO A 13 -15.36 -40.62 -32.50
CA PRO A 13 -16.75 -40.76 -32.07
C PRO A 13 -16.91 -40.86 -30.54
N GLN A 14 -18.10 -40.46 -30.10
CA GLN A 14 -18.59 -40.64 -28.74
C GLN A 14 -18.79 -42.14 -28.40
N SER A 15 -18.26 -42.57 -27.26
CA SER A 15 -18.63 -43.86 -26.65
C SER A 15 -19.73 -43.64 -25.62
N ARG A 16 -20.84 -44.32 -25.89
CA ARG A 16 -21.98 -44.51 -24.96
C ARG A 16 -21.54 -45.45 -23.84
N TYR A 17 -21.90 -45.14 -22.62
CA TYR A 17 -21.91 -46.11 -21.52
C TYR A 17 -23.35 -46.34 -21.07
N SER A 18 -23.67 -47.64 -20.99
CA SER A 18 -24.98 -48.22 -20.78
C SER A 18 -25.40 -48.25 -19.32
N ASP A 19 -26.72 -48.19 -19.15
CA ASP A 19 -27.45 -48.54 -17.94
C ASP A 19 -27.16 -49.96 -17.44
N SER A 20 -27.03 -50.16 -16.13
CA SER A 20 -27.29 -51.45 -15.48
C SER A 20 -27.87 -51.24 -14.07
N GLU A 21 -29.14 -51.51 -14.00
CA GLU A 21 -29.89 -52.33 -13.03
C GLU A 21 -29.77 -52.02 -11.52
N LYS A 22 -30.92 -51.63 -10.97
CA LYS A 22 -31.31 -51.69 -9.55
C LYS A 22 -31.77 -53.10 -9.15
N PRO A 23 -31.53 -53.55 -7.93
CA PRO A 23 -32.40 -54.59 -7.31
C PRO A 23 -33.37 -53.94 -6.32
N LEU A 24 -34.64 -54.34 -6.48
CA LEU A 24 -35.73 -54.20 -5.52
C LEU A 24 -35.43 -54.98 -4.23
N MET A 25 -35.63 -54.38 -3.06
CA MET A 25 -35.89 -55.15 -1.85
C MET A 25 -37.06 -54.57 -1.03
N LYS A 26 -37.88 -55.51 -0.66
CA LYS A 26 -39.24 -55.55 -0.14
C LYS A 26 -39.46 -54.69 1.13
N LYS A 27 -40.67 -54.12 1.16
CA LYS A 27 -41.36 -53.59 2.33
C LYS A 27 -41.51 -54.63 3.45
N ARG A 28 -41.16 -54.27 4.68
CA ARG A 28 -41.81 -54.81 5.90
C ARG A 28 -42.18 -53.61 6.79
N SER A 29 -43.46 -53.50 6.98
CA SER A 29 -44.15 -52.61 7.93
C SER A 29 -43.81 -52.97 9.37
N THR A 30 -43.48 -52.01 10.18
CA THR A 30 -43.75 -52.06 11.64
C THR A 30 -44.14 -50.70 12.11
N LEU A 31 -45.42 -50.59 12.43
CA LEU A 31 -46.03 -49.52 13.22
C LEU A 31 -45.47 -49.65 14.63
N ILE A 32 -45.00 -48.55 15.25
CA ILE A 32 -45.10 -48.19 16.68
C ILE A 32 -44.26 -46.90 16.89
N ALA A 33 -44.85 -45.97 17.60
CA ALA A 33 -44.27 -44.75 18.21
C ALA A 33 -44.55 -43.42 17.51
N SER A 34 -45.78 -43.09 17.39
CA SER A 34 -46.24 -41.69 17.50
C SER A 34 -46.35 -41.37 18.98
N LEU A 35 -45.48 -40.54 19.54
CA LEU A 35 -45.65 -39.69 20.75
C LEU A 35 -44.28 -39.29 21.35
N THR A 36 -43.45 -38.52 20.64
CA THR A 36 -42.38 -37.72 21.27
C THR A 36 -41.72 -36.72 20.28
N LEU A 37 -42.49 -36.10 19.41
CA LEU A 37 -41.93 -35.11 18.46
C LEU A 37 -42.58 -33.73 18.60
N ALA A 38 -43.16 -33.39 19.74
CA ALA A 38 -43.81 -32.09 19.99
C ALA A 38 -43.05 -31.19 20.96
N SER A 39 -41.89 -31.61 21.49
CA SER A 39 -41.12 -30.80 22.45
C SER A 39 -39.72 -30.35 21.95
N MET A 40 -39.36 -30.61 20.71
CA MET A 40 -38.02 -30.24 20.18
C MET A 40 -38.07 -29.15 19.11
N CYS A 41 -39.22 -28.60 18.78
CA CYS A 41 -39.37 -27.52 17.79
C CYS A 41 -39.49 -26.10 18.41
N LEU A 42 -39.29 -25.91 19.71
CA LEU A 42 -39.40 -24.59 20.35
C LEU A 42 -38.06 -24.00 20.84
N LEU A 43 -36.90 -24.57 20.47
CA LEU A 43 -35.58 -24.08 20.91
C LEU A 43 -34.62 -23.73 19.77
N VAL A 44 -35.09 -23.66 18.52
CA VAL A 44 -34.24 -23.25 17.35
C VAL A 44 -34.68 -21.90 16.74
N ALA A 45 -35.53 -21.14 17.44
CA ALA A 45 -36.02 -19.86 16.91
C ALA A 45 -35.54 -18.64 17.72
N GLN A 46 -34.27 -18.61 18.15
CA GLN A 46 -33.70 -17.38 18.76
C GLN A 46 -32.20 -17.22 18.50
N ASN A 47 -31.73 -17.40 17.27
CA ASN A 47 -30.50 -16.80 16.82
C ASN A 47 -30.70 -16.31 15.39
N LYS A 48 -31.64 -15.37 15.19
CA LYS A 48 -31.46 -14.41 14.11
C LYS A 48 -30.19 -13.64 14.44
N PRO A 49 -29.17 -13.57 13.55
CA PRO A 49 -28.09 -12.61 13.73
C PRO A 49 -28.77 -11.25 13.94
N ALA A 50 -28.43 -10.55 15.01
CA ALA A 50 -28.85 -9.17 15.18
C ALA A 50 -28.54 -8.45 13.87
N ASP A 51 -29.54 -7.75 13.34
CA ASP A 51 -29.43 -6.92 12.14
C ASP A 51 -28.56 -5.72 12.53
N THR A 52 -27.23 -5.96 12.67
CA THR A 52 -26.27 -4.96 13.11
C THR A 52 -26.03 -4.06 11.90
N LYS A 53 -26.56 -2.84 11.99
CA LYS A 53 -26.26 -1.78 11.03
C LYS A 53 -24.75 -1.72 10.80
N PRO A 54 -24.29 -1.65 9.52
CA PRO A 54 -22.87 -1.54 9.24
C PRO A 54 -22.24 -0.38 10.04
N LYS A 55 -21.11 -0.64 10.70
CA LYS A 55 -20.37 0.39 11.46
C LYS A 55 -19.95 1.54 10.55
N THR A 56 -20.06 2.76 11.04
CA THR A 56 -19.53 3.95 10.36
C THR A 56 -18.01 3.94 10.35
N TRP A 57 -17.39 4.84 9.58
CA TRP A 57 -15.95 5.03 9.60
C TRP A 57 -15.45 5.39 11.00
N GLU A 58 -16.12 6.32 11.66
CA GLU A 58 -15.78 6.82 13.00
C GLU A 58 -15.79 5.69 14.04
N GLU A 59 -16.81 4.82 13.99
CA GLU A 59 -16.91 3.67 14.88
C GLU A 59 -15.79 2.66 14.62
N LYS A 60 -15.50 2.36 13.36
CA LYS A 60 -14.40 1.46 12.98
C LYS A 60 -13.04 2.03 13.36
N ALA A 61 -12.81 3.31 13.12
CA ALA A 61 -11.56 3.98 13.44
C ALA A 61 -11.33 4.05 14.95
N ALA A 62 -12.35 4.42 15.73
CA ALA A 62 -12.27 4.43 17.19
C ALA A 62 -11.94 3.04 17.77
N GLU A 63 -12.56 1.99 17.25
CA GLU A 63 -12.29 0.61 17.66
C GLU A 63 -10.87 0.16 17.27
N ARG A 64 -10.40 0.50 16.05
CA ARG A 64 -9.11 0.07 15.53
C ARG A 64 -7.94 0.84 16.13
N PHE A 65 -8.09 2.13 16.37
CA PHE A 65 -7.02 2.98 16.90
C PHE A 65 -6.87 2.86 18.42
N GLY A 66 -7.97 2.61 19.14
CA GLY A 66 -7.94 2.47 20.61
C GLY A 66 -7.28 3.71 21.27
N ASN A 67 -6.41 3.45 22.26
CA ASN A 67 -5.67 4.48 23.00
C ASN A 67 -4.24 4.70 22.46
N THR A 68 -4.00 4.45 21.18
CA THR A 68 -2.67 4.62 20.55
C THR A 68 -2.56 5.94 19.78
N PRO A 69 -1.36 6.51 19.65
CA PRO A 69 -0.13 6.15 20.38
C PRO A 69 -0.19 6.51 21.87
N THR A 70 0.34 5.63 22.70
CA THR A 70 0.48 5.89 24.16
C THR A 70 1.52 6.98 24.43
N ALA A 71 1.66 7.43 25.69
CA ALA A 71 2.71 8.39 26.06
C ALA A 71 4.13 7.86 25.76
N GLU A 72 4.37 6.55 25.98
CA GLU A 72 5.64 5.91 25.66
C GLU A 72 5.91 5.87 24.14
N HIS A 73 4.90 5.50 23.34
CA HIS A 73 5.01 5.56 21.87
C HIS A 73 5.33 6.98 21.39
N LYS A 74 4.66 8.00 21.95
CA LYS A 74 4.91 9.39 21.61
C LYS A 74 6.34 9.80 21.94
N ALA A 75 6.84 9.46 23.13
CA ALA A 75 8.23 9.74 23.52
C ALA A 75 9.24 9.08 22.56
N THR A 76 8.97 7.83 22.12
CA THR A 76 9.82 7.13 21.15
C THR A 76 9.80 7.81 19.77
N ILE A 77 8.63 8.25 19.30
CA ILE A 77 8.49 9.00 18.06
C ILE A 77 9.24 10.33 18.17
N ASP A 78 9.04 11.09 19.25
CA ASP A 78 9.67 12.39 19.47
C ASP A 78 11.20 12.31 19.46
N ALA A 79 11.77 11.23 20.01
CA ALA A 79 13.21 10.96 19.96
C ALA A 79 13.69 10.64 18.52
N GLY A 80 12.82 10.12 17.67
CA GLY A 80 13.10 9.81 16.27
C GLY A 80 12.96 10.99 15.30
N ILE A 81 12.37 12.13 15.72
CA ILE A 81 12.14 13.28 14.82
C ILE A 81 13.47 13.83 14.28
N PRO A 82 13.63 13.82 12.95
CA PRO A 82 14.89 14.24 12.31
C PRO A 82 15.03 15.76 12.22
N GLU A 83 16.24 16.19 11.90
CA GLU A 83 16.53 17.56 11.48
C GLU A 83 16.15 17.77 10.00
N LEU A 84 15.93 19.03 9.63
CA LEU A 84 15.67 19.43 8.24
C LEU A 84 16.87 19.16 7.34
N THR A 85 16.62 18.79 6.10
CA THR A 85 17.63 18.78 5.02
C THR A 85 17.69 20.15 4.32
N ALA A 86 16.54 20.78 4.12
CA ALA A 86 16.46 22.09 3.48
C ALA A 86 15.68 23.07 4.37
N THR A 87 16.09 24.32 4.37
CA THR A 87 15.31 25.40 4.98
C THR A 87 14.05 25.63 4.15
N PRO A 88 12.85 25.71 4.77
CA PRO A 88 11.64 26.05 4.05
C PRO A 88 11.77 27.38 3.28
N LYS A 89 11.40 27.38 2.01
CA LYS A 89 11.46 28.57 1.13
C LYS A 89 10.29 29.53 1.40
N ALA A 90 9.22 29.01 2.02
CA ALA A 90 8.02 29.77 2.42
C ALA A 90 7.33 29.08 3.59
N PRO A 91 6.40 29.76 4.29
CA PRO A 91 5.47 29.05 5.17
C PRO A 91 4.60 28.08 4.36
N HIS A 92 4.57 26.82 4.76
CA HIS A 92 3.78 25.80 4.10
C HIS A 92 2.65 25.29 4.99
N LYS A 93 1.54 24.89 4.33
CA LYS A 93 0.41 24.23 4.98
C LYS A 93 0.09 22.94 4.24
N VAL A 94 -0.03 21.81 4.96
CA VAL A 94 -0.33 20.50 4.38
C VAL A 94 -1.65 19.95 4.91
N LEU A 95 -2.37 19.22 4.05
CA LEU A 95 -3.52 18.43 4.43
C LEU A 95 -3.08 16.98 4.63
N VAL A 96 -3.19 16.46 5.85
CA VAL A 96 -2.99 15.03 6.13
C VAL A 96 -4.34 14.33 6.09
N PHE A 97 -4.54 13.49 5.09
CA PHE A 97 -5.77 12.72 4.91
C PHE A 97 -5.55 11.27 5.35
N TYR A 98 -6.43 10.72 6.22
CA TYR A 98 -6.19 9.42 6.86
C TYR A 98 -7.42 8.48 6.89
N ARG A 99 -8.43 8.70 6.03
CA ARG A 99 -9.62 7.84 5.91
C ARG A 99 -9.30 6.52 5.22
N CYS A 100 -9.98 5.45 5.65
CA CYS A 100 -9.96 4.14 5.00
C CYS A 100 -11.37 3.67 4.68
N GLU A 101 -11.59 3.22 3.44
CA GLU A 101 -12.79 2.46 3.05
C GLU A 101 -12.50 0.95 2.99
N GLY A 102 -11.22 0.57 2.98
CA GLY A 102 -10.71 -0.79 3.06
C GLY A 102 -10.16 -1.14 4.43
N PHE A 103 -8.98 -1.76 4.46
CA PHE A 103 -8.30 -2.14 5.70
C PHE A 103 -7.84 -0.90 6.48
N ILE A 104 -8.06 -0.88 7.79
CA ILE A 104 -7.67 0.22 8.67
C ILE A 104 -6.38 -0.15 9.39
N HIS A 105 -5.28 0.54 9.08
CA HIS A 105 -3.97 0.30 9.70
C HIS A 105 -3.90 0.89 11.11
N THR A 106 -3.38 0.14 12.08
CA THR A 106 -3.14 0.63 13.45
C THR A 106 -2.08 1.73 13.51
N SER A 107 -1.23 1.79 12.50
CA SER A 107 -0.18 2.79 12.38
C SER A 107 -0.66 4.20 11.98
N ILE A 108 -1.91 4.37 11.54
CA ILE A 108 -2.46 5.69 11.18
C ILE A 108 -2.31 6.72 12.31
N PRO A 109 -2.73 6.47 13.56
CA PRO A 109 -2.54 7.44 14.64
C PRO A 109 -1.07 7.70 14.97
N PHE A 110 -0.16 6.73 14.75
CA PHE A 110 1.28 6.92 14.90
C PHE A 110 1.82 7.86 13.81
N GLY A 111 1.42 7.64 12.56
CA GLY A 111 1.77 8.54 11.44
C GLY A 111 1.22 9.94 11.63
N ASN A 112 -0.04 10.10 12.05
CA ASN A 112 -0.62 11.40 12.36
C ASN A 112 0.15 12.12 13.47
N TYR A 113 0.53 11.40 14.54
CA TYR A 113 1.32 11.98 15.61
C TYR A 113 2.72 12.37 15.14
N ALA A 114 3.41 11.51 14.39
CA ALA A 114 4.74 11.79 13.86
C ALA A 114 4.73 13.02 12.94
N LEU A 115 3.76 13.12 12.02
CA LEU A 115 3.62 14.29 11.14
C LEU A 115 3.35 15.59 11.91
N LYS A 116 2.52 15.53 12.96
CA LYS A 116 2.30 16.66 13.85
C LYS A 116 3.58 17.05 14.57
N ALA A 117 4.29 16.10 15.17
CA ALA A 117 5.54 16.35 15.89
C ALA A 117 6.65 16.87 14.97
N ILE A 118 6.77 16.36 13.73
CA ILE A 118 7.67 16.90 12.70
C ILE A 118 7.33 18.37 12.43
N ALA A 119 6.07 18.69 12.16
CA ALA A 119 5.62 20.05 11.88
C ALA A 119 5.95 21.01 13.04
N GLU A 120 5.66 20.59 14.27
CA GLU A 120 5.90 21.39 15.48
C GLU A 120 7.38 21.61 15.78
N LYS A 121 8.21 20.56 15.64
CA LYS A 121 9.65 20.61 15.95
C LYS A 121 10.46 21.30 14.86
N THR A 122 10.18 20.99 13.60
CA THR A 122 11.01 21.44 12.46
C THR A 122 10.53 22.76 11.85
N LYS A 123 9.25 23.09 12.03
CA LYS A 123 8.60 24.23 11.36
C LYS A 123 8.66 24.16 9.83
N ALA A 124 8.86 22.96 9.27
CA ALA A 124 8.87 22.76 7.82
C ALA A 124 7.50 23.06 7.18
N PHE A 125 6.43 22.83 7.94
CA PHE A 125 5.05 23.06 7.52
C PHE A 125 4.13 23.16 8.74
N THR A 126 2.90 23.60 8.51
CA THR A 126 1.76 23.37 9.41
C THR A 126 0.87 22.29 8.83
N ALA A 127 0.15 21.52 9.66
CA ALA A 127 -0.65 20.40 9.21
C ALA A 127 -2.08 20.46 9.74
N ASP A 128 -3.06 20.36 8.83
CA ASP A 128 -4.45 20.04 9.15
C ASP A 128 -4.70 18.56 8.90
N PHE A 129 -5.47 17.90 9.76
CA PHE A 129 -5.79 16.48 9.67
C PHE A 129 -7.27 16.31 9.35
N SER A 130 -7.60 15.48 8.36
CA SER A 130 -8.99 15.21 7.98
C SER A 130 -9.17 13.78 7.48
N ASP A 131 -10.36 13.27 7.73
CA ASP A 131 -10.89 12.01 7.22
C ASP A 131 -12.18 12.21 6.39
N GLN A 132 -12.53 13.46 6.11
CA GLN A 132 -13.77 13.83 5.44
C GLN A 132 -13.53 14.17 3.96
N TYR A 133 -14.19 13.46 3.04
CA TYR A 133 -14.07 13.73 1.60
C TYR A 133 -14.44 15.18 1.20
N ALA A 134 -15.27 15.84 2.01
CA ALA A 134 -15.66 17.23 1.78
C ALA A 134 -14.47 18.21 1.72
N VAL A 135 -13.28 17.80 2.18
CA VAL A 135 -12.06 18.63 2.08
C VAL A 135 -11.53 18.72 0.65
N PHE A 136 -11.90 17.79 -0.23
CA PHE A 136 -11.41 17.75 -1.62
C PHE A 136 -12.27 18.62 -2.54
N THR A 137 -12.33 19.91 -2.23
CA THR A 137 -12.85 20.91 -3.16
C THR A 137 -11.73 21.84 -3.58
N LYS A 138 -11.85 22.45 -4.74
CA LYS A 138 -10.84 23.38 -5.28
C LYS A 138 -10.61 24.57 -4.34
N GLU A 139 -11.67 25.09 -3.76
CA GLU A 139 -11.64 26.24 -2.83
C GLU A 139 -10.92 25.86 -1.56
N ASN A 140 -11.22 24.70 -0.97
CA ASN A 140 -10.57 24.25 0.25
C ASN A 140 -9.11 23.86 0.01
N LEU A 141 -8.82 23.17 -1.09
CA LEU A 141 -7.44 22.75 -1.41
C LEU A 141 -6.53 23.93 -1.73
N ALA A 142 -7.05 25.07 -2.16
CA ALA A 142 -6.25 26.26 -2.49
C ALA A 142 -5.37 26.75 -1.33
N GLN A 143 -5.77 26.50 -0.07
CA GLN A 143 -5.01 26.89 1.12
C GLN A 143 -3.82 25.98 1.43
N TYR A 144 -3.70 24.83 0.78
CA TYR A 144 -2.64 23.85 1.06
C TYR A 144 -1.56 23.83 -0.03
N ASP A 145 -0.36 23.41 0.35
CA ASP A 145 0.77 23.23 -0.56
C ASP A 145 1.04 21.76 -0.87
N ALA A 146 0.58 20.84 0.00
CA ALA A 146 0.62 19.42 -0.27
C ALA A 146 -0.56 18.69 0.38
N ILE A 147 -0.92 17.51 -0.20
CA ILE A 147 -1.78 16.51 0.41
C ILE A 147 -0.91 15.31 0.79
N ILE A 148 -1.03 14.83 2.03
CA ILE A 148 -0.38 13.61 2.52
C ILE A 148 -1.45 12.56 2.73
N PHE A 149 -1.43 11.47 1.96
CA PHE A 149 -2.27 10.29 2.17
C PHE A 149 -1.57 9.36 3.16
N ASN A 150 -1.96 9.43 4.44
CA ASN A 150 -1.35 8.63 5.51
C ASN A 150 -2.08 7.30 5.68
N ASN A 151 -1.53 6.22 5.12
CA ASN A 151 -2.08 4.86 5.22
C ASN A 151 -3.56 4.72 4.82
N THR A 152 -4.01 5.55 3.91
CA THR A 152 -5.38 5.53 3.39
C THR A 152 -5.62 4.30 2.52
N THR A 153 -6.81 3.70 2.56
CA THR A 153 -7.16 2.52 1.74
C THR A 153 -8.53 2.66 1.11
N GLY A 154 -8.66 2.14 -0.10
CA GLY A 154 -9.95 1.99 -0.77
C GLY A 154 -10.65 3.30 -1.13
N LEU A 155 -9.95 4.42 -1.08
CA LEU A 155 -10.55 5.73 -1.35
C LEU A 155 -11.20 5.78 -2.74
N ASN A 156 -12.41 6.31 -2.78
CA ASN A 156 -13.17 6.48 -4.00
C ASN A 156 -13.84 7.87 -4.02
N PRO A 157 -13.05 8.96 -4.16
CA PRO A 157 -13.60 10.30 -4.28
C PRO A 157 -14.55 10.40 -5.48
N ASP A 158 -15.55 11.28 -5.40
CA ASP A 158 -16.42 11.56 -6.52
C ASP A 158 -15.71 12.30 -7.66
N GLU A 159 -16.38 12.50 -8.77
CA GLU A 159 -15.79 13.11 -9.98
C GLU A 159 -15.26 14.53 -9.72
N SER A 160 -15.98 15.34 -8.95
CA SER A 160 -15.58 16.70 -8.61
C SER A 160 -14.36 16.74 -7.70
N GLN A 161 -14.29 15.81 -6.74
CA GLN A 161 -13.16 15.64 -5.84
C GLN A 161 -11.92 15.13 -6.57
N ARG A 162 -12.08 14.16 -7.51
CA ARG A 162 -11.00 13.68 -8.38
C ARG A 162 -10.43 14.82 -9.22
N ALA A 163 -11.30 15.62 -9.84
CA ALA A 163 -10.87 16.78 -10.61
C ALA A 163 -10.11 17.79 -9.74
N ALA A 164 -10.58 18.08 -8.53
CA ALA A 164 -9.91 18.99 -7.60
C ALA A 164 -8.52 18.48 -7.19
N ILE A 165 -8.36 17.17 -6.92
CA ILE A 165 -7.06 16.57 -6.57
C ILE A 165 -6.09 16.62 -7.76
N LEU A 166 -6.55 16.29 -9.00
CA LEU A 166 -5.71 16.38 -10.19
C LEU A 166 -5.31 17.81 -10.52
N ASP A 167 -6.24 18.75 -10.43
CA ASP A 167 -5.95 20.17 -10.60
C ASP A 167 -4.91 20.65 -9.59
N PHE A 168 -5.01 20.22 -8.34
CA PHE A 168 -4.10 20.57 -7.27
C PHE A 168 -2.64 20.21 -7.63
N ILE A 169 -2.37 18.95 -7.96
CA ILE A 169 -1.02 18.51 -8.29
C ILE A 169 -0.54 19.09 -9.64
N ASN A 170 -1.39 19.10 -10.67
CA ASN A 170 -1.02 19.60 -11.99
C ASN A 170 -0.69 21.11 -11.99
N ASN A 171 -1.27 21.88 -11.08
CA ASN A 171 -1.00 23.30 -10.91
C ASN A 171 0.17 23.61 -9.95
N GLY A 172 0.91 22.60 -9.53
CA GLY A 172 2.21 22.79 -8.89
C GLY A 172 2.27 22.47 -7.41
N LYS A 173 1.21 21.92 -6.84
CA LYS A 173 1.17 21.48 -5.44
C LYS A 173 1.73 20.05 -5.27
N GLY A 174 2.02 19.67 -4.02
CA GLY A 174 2.60 18.38 -3.70
C GLY A 174 1.58 17.29 -3.38
N VAL A 175 1.92 16.04 -3.70
CA VAL A 175 1.23 14.86 -3.18
C VAL A 175 2.25 13.93 -2.55
N VAL A 176 1.93 13.41 -1.36
CA VAL A 176 2.74 12.46 -0.63
C VAL A 176 1.89 11.24 -0.27
N GLY A 177 2.41 10.04 -0.48
CA GLY A 177 1.74 8.80 -0.10
C GLY A 177 2.61 7.96 0.83
N PHE A 178 2.02 7.45 1.91
CA PHE A 178 2.66 6.50 2.79
C PHE A 178 1.94 5.16 2.75
N HIS A 179 2.71 4.09 2.60
CA HIS A 179 2.31 2.69 2.66
C HIS A 179 1.03 2.42 1.87
N ALA A 180 -0.10 2.32 2.57
CA ALA A 180 -1.37 1.94 1.98
C ALA A 180 -1.99 3.02 1.07
N ALA A 181 -1.36 4.19 0.90
CA ALA A 181 -1.78 5.14 -0.12
C ALA A 181 -1.77 4.54 -1.53
N ALA A 182 -1.03 3.45 -1.77
CA ALA A 182 -1.09 2.68 -3.01
C ALA A 182 -2.24 1.65 -3.07
N ASP A 183 -3.06 1.51 -2.02
CA ASP A 183 -4.30 0.71 -2.03
C ASP A 183 -5.55 1.60 -2.18
N ASN A 184 -5.41 2.68 -2.93
CA ASN A 184 -6.48 3.63 -3.20
C ASN A 184 -6.84 3.67 -4.69
N PHE A 185 -7.97 4.33 -4.97
CA PHE A 185 -8.33 4.76 -6.31
C PHE A 185 -8.59 3.62 -7.30
N GLY A 186 -8.94 2.41 -6.85
CA GLY A 186 -9.08 1.23 -7.69
C GLY A 186 -10.08 1.36 -8.87
N LYS A 187 -10.89 2.43 -8.88
CA LYS A 187 -11.82 2.80 -9.96
C LYS A 187 -11.47 4.14 -10.63
N TRP A 188 -10.25 4.63 -10.42
CA TRP A 188 -9.81 5.93 -10.93
C TRP A 188 -8.36 5.83 -11.42
N GLU A 189 -8.19 5.61 -12.72
CA GLU A 189 -6.90 5.33 -13.36
C GLU A 189 -5.88 6.46 -13.16
N GLU A 190 -6.31 7.72 -13.26
CA GLU A 190 -5.44 8.87 -13.06
C GLU A 190 -4.95 8.97 -11.61
N GLY A 191 -5.79 8.58 -10.64
CA GLY A 191 -5.40 8.49 -9.23
C GLY A 191 -4.37 7.38 -8.97
N ILE A 192 -4.55 6.21 -9.59
CA ILE A 192 -3.55 5.12 -9.55
C ILE A 192 -2.24 5.61 -10.19
N ALA A 193 -2.33 6.23 -11.36
CA ALA A 193 -1.17 6.77 -12.05
C ALA A 193 -0.50 7.90 -11.27
N MET A 194 -1.26 8.72 -10.53
CA MET A 194 -0.73 9.76 -9.65
C MET A 194 0.17 9.15 -8.56
N ILE A 195 -0.30 8.12 -7.85
CA ILE A 195 0.50 7.44 -6.81
C ILE A 195 1.66 6.64 -7.42
N GLY A 196 1.48 6.08 -8.61
CA GLY A 196 2.49 5.32 -9.34
C GLY A 196 2.25 3.82 -9.40
N GLY A 197 1.26 3.30 -8.70
CA GLY A 197 0.87 1.89 -8.70
C GLY A 197 -0.32 1.60 -7.81
N ILE A 198 -0.86 0.39 -7.93
CA ILE A 198 -1.93 -0.10 -7.05
C ILE A 198 -1.56 -1.45 -6.44
N PHE A 199 -1.91 -1.61 -5.17
CA PHE A 199 -1.71 -2.82 -4.36
C PHE A 199 -2.20 -4.10 -5.06
N ASN A 200 -1.39 -5.16 -4.97
CA ASN A 200 -1.69 -6.50 -5.46
C ASN A 200 -1.24 -7.60 -4.48
N GLY A 201 -1.23 -7.30 -3.20
CA GLY A 201 -0.78 -8.23 -2.16
C GLY A 201 0.52 -7.79 -1.49
N HIS A 202 0.85 -8.49 -0.41
CA HIS A 202 2.00 -8.18 0.45
C HIS A 202 2.79 -9.46 0.82
N PRO A 203 3.54 -10.04 -0.13
CA PRO A 203 4.36 -11.23 0.15
C PRO A 203 5.32 -11.01 1.31
N TRP A 204 5.85 -9.82 1.43
CA TRP A 204 6.74 -9.39 2.51
C TRP A 204 5.92 -8.82 3.67
N GLY A 205 5.41 -9.72 4.53
CA GLY A 205 4.47 -9.37 5.60
C GLY A 205 5.12 -8.60 6.76
N ALA A 206 4.29 -7.92 7.55
CA ALA A 206 4.64 -7.03 8.66
C ALA A 206 5.52 -7.64 9.77
N GLY A 207 5.49 -8.97 9.92
CA GLY A 207 6.31 -9.69 10.90
C GLY A 207 7.77 -9.88 10.50
N GLY A 208 8.07 -9.73 9.20
CA GLY A 208 9.41 -9.95 8.66
C GLY A 208 10.31 -8.72 8.75
N THR A 209 11.62 -8.97 8.77
CA THR A 209 12.66 -7.95 8.60
C THR A 209 13.26 -8.15 7.22
N TRP A 210 13.18 -7.12 6.39
CA TRP A 210 13.53 -7.17 4.99
C TRP A 210 14.75 -6.33 4.69
N ALA A 211 15.51 -6.73 3.69
CA ALA A 211 16.68 -6.03 3.20
C ALA A 211 16.28 -4.99 2.13
N PHE A 212 16.75 -3.77 2.28
CA PHE A 212 16.49 -2.69 1.34
C PHE A 212 17.79 -2.21 0.71
N LYS A 213 17.79 -2.05 -0.61
CA LYS A 213 18.84 -1.36 -1.32
C LYS A 213 18.47 0.11 -1.54
N VAL A 214 19.47 0.97 -1.45
CA VAL A 214 19.36 2.37 -1.81
C VAL A 214 19.71 2.49 -3.30
N GLU A 215 18.77 2.88 -4.13
CA GLU A 215 18.90 2.87 -5.59
C GLU A 215 19.86 3.92 -6.12
N ASP A 216 19.96 5.06 -5.43
CA ASP A 216 20.93 6.12 -5.72
C ASP A 216 21.48 6.68 -4.43
N THR A 217 22.77 6.40 -4.15
CA THR A 217 23.43 6.79 -2.90
C THR A 217 23.69 8.28 -2.79
N SER A 218 23.61 9.02 -3.88
CA SER A 218 23.83 10.46 -3.96
C SER A 218 22.52 11.27 -3.98
N HIS A 219 21.38 10.59 -4.15
CA HIS A 219 20.10 11.28 -4.26
C HIS A 219 19.69 11.93 -2.94
N PRO A 220 19.29 13.23 -2.94
CA PRO A 220 18.96 13.97 -1.71
C PRO A 220 17.90 13.27 -0.85
N LEU A 221 16.87 12.65 -1.46
CA LEU A 221 15.82 11.94 -0.74
C LEU A 221 16.30 10.63 -0.10
N ASN A 222 17.51 10.16 -0.42
CA ASN A 222 18.15 8.99 0.19
C ASN A 222 19.20 9.35 1.25
N ALA A 223 19.40 10.65 1.55
CA ALA A 223 20.39 11.12 2.51
C ALA A 223 20.25 10.45 3.90
N ALA A 224 19.01 10.11 4.28
CA ALA A 224 18.68 9.41 5.51
C ALA A 224 19.43 8.10 5.73
N PHE A 225 19.86 7.41 4.66
CA PHE A 225 20.49 6.10 4.69
C PHE A 225 22.02 6.16 4.58
N ALA A 226 22.60 7.36 4.51
CA ALA A 226 24.05 7.59 4.45
C ALA A 226 24.78 6.73 3.38
N GLY A 227 24.14 6.53 2.23
CA GLY A 227 24.68 5.77 1.10
C GLY A 227 24.80 4.26 1.35
N LYS A 228 24.03 3.70 2.28
CA LYS A 228 24.06 2.27 2.64
C LYS A 228 22.67 1.67 2.54
N GLY A 229 22.57 0.44 2.02
CA GLY A 229 21.39 -0.38 2.20
C GLY A 229 21.19 -0.76 3.67
N PHE A 230 20.00 -1.19 4.03
CA PHE A 230 19.62 -1.42 5.42
C PHE A 230 18.62 -2.56 5.58
N TRP A 231 18.40 -2.99 6.82
CA TRP A 231 17.34 -3.91 7.22
C TRP A 231 16.28 -3.17 8.01
N HIS A 232 15.01 -3.45 7.71
CA HIS A 232 13.89 -2.86 8.43
C HIS A 232 12.71 -3.85 8.52
N LYS A 233 12.01 -3.81 9.66
CA LYS A 233 10.81 -4.62 9.88
C LYS A 233 9.58 -3.83 9.49
N ASP A 234 8.99 -4.20 8.35
CA ASP A 234 7.74 -3.59 7.87
C ASP A 234 7.04 -4.52 6.89
N GLU A 235 5.85 -4.15 6.40
CA GLU A 235 5.15 -4.83 5.32
C GLU A 235 5.45 -4.14 4.00
N ILE A 236 5.76 -4.93 2.95
CA ILE A 236 6.05 -4.40 1.62
C ILE A 236 5.08 -4.96 0.60
N TYR A 237 4.50 -4.07 -0.20
CA TYR A 237 3.53 -4.36 -1.22
C TYR A 237 4.16 -4.86 -2.52
N TRP A 238 3.42 -5.77 -3.14
CA TRP A 238 3.50 -6.05 -4.56
C TRP A 238 2.47 -5.19 -5.29
N TYR A 239 2.80 -4.70 -6.47
CA TYR A 239 1.90 -3.86 -7.26
C TYR A 239 1.38 -4.62 -8.48
N LYS A 240 0.17 -4.27 -8.95
CA LYS A 240 -0.40 -4.83 -10.18
C LYS A 240 0.48 -4.41 -11.36
N PRO A 241 1.03 -5.36 -12.14
CA PRO A 241 1.97 -5.05 -13.22
C PRO A 241 1.40 -4.11 -14.27
N GLU A 242 0.12 -4.25 -14.59
CA GLU A 242 -0.57 -3.45 -15.60
C GLU A 242 -0.79 -1.98 -15.20
N ASN A 243 -0.78 -1.69 -13.90
CA ASN A 243 -1.01 -0.36 -13.36
C ASN A 243 0.24 0.29 -12.76
N PHE A 244 1.31 -0.48 -12.57
CA PHE A 244 2.55 0.04 -12.00
C PHE A 244 3.30 0.87 -13.04
N GLN A 245 3.63 2.12 -12.71
CA GLN A 245 4.27 3.05 -13.63
C GLN A 245 5.72 2.69 -13.95
N GLY A 246 6.35 1.85 -13.09
CA GLY A 246 7.68 1.30 -13.31
C GLY A 246 8.80 2.34 -13.36
N ARG A 247 10.01 1.83 -13.60
CA ARG A 247 11.23 2.64 -13.71
C ARG A 247 11.24 3.57 -14.92
N GLU A 248 10.36 3.36 -15.88
CA GLU A 248 10.20 4.20 -17.08
C GLU A 248 9.56 5.55 -16.77
N ARG A 249 8.82 5.65 -15.66
CA ARG A 249 8.08 6.86 -15.27
C ARG A 249 8.38 7.33 -13.85
N LEU A 250 8.99 6.48 -13.03
CA LEU A 250 9.28 6.76 -11.64
C LEU A 250 10.79 6.87 -11.41
N ARG A 251 11.21 7.83 -10.61
CA ARG A 251 12.53 7.85 -9.98
C ARG A 251 12.46 6.98 -8.72
N VAL A 252 12.86 5.73 -8.84
CA VAL A 252 12.89 4.78 -7.71
C VAL A 252 14.03 5.13 -6.78
N LEU A 253 13.73 5.25 -5.50
CA LEU A 253 14.66 5.65 -4.44
C LEU A 253 15.13 4.45 -3.61
N LEU A 254 14.17 3.60 -3.24
CA LEU A 254 14.39 2.37 -2.47
C LEU A 254 13.73 1.20 -3.18
N SER A 255 14.37 0.04 -3.11
CA SER A 255 13.78 -1.25 -3.50
C SER A 255 14.17 -2.33 -2.50
N LEU A 256 13.46 -3.45 -2.49
CA LEU A 256 13.95 -4.63 -1.79
C LEU A 256 15.25 -5.12 -2.46
N ASP A 257 16.22 -5.49 -1.64
CA ASP A 257 17.46 -6.14 -2.10
C ASP A 257 17.21 -7.64 -2.30
N MET A 258 16.78 -8.00 -3.50
CA MET A 258 16.45 -9.39 -3.84
C MET A 258 17.66 -10.31 -3.96
N SER A 259 18.88 -9.79 -3.84
CA SER A 259 20.10 -10.60 -3.70
C SER A 259 20.20 -11.27 -2.32
N LYS A 260 19.42 -10.80 -1.34
CA LYS A 260 19.38 -11.36 0.02
C LYS A 260 18.33 -12.48 0.09
N ALA A 261 18.76 -13.66 0.58
CA ALA A 261 17.93 -14.86 0.62
C ALA A 261 16.61 -14.66 1.40
N GLU A 262 16.62 -13.83 2.45
CA GLU A 262 15.45 -13.51 3.27
C GLU A 262 14.33 -12.89 2.44
N ASN A 263 14.68 -12.01 1.51
CA ASN A 263 13.70 -11.37 0.63
C ASN A 263 13.15 -12.33 -0.43
N GLY A 264 13.88 -13.39 -0.76
CA GLY A 264 13.43 -14.42 -1.69
C GLY A 264 12.44 -15.41 -1.08
N LYS A 265 12.54 -15.70 0.23
CA LYS A 265 11.71 -16.71 0.92
C LYS A 265 10.21 -16.55 0.71
N PRO A 266 9.60 -15.34 0.76
CA PRO A 266 8.17 -15.19 0.53
C PRO A 266 7.71 -15.60 -0.88
N LEU A 267 8.61 -15.66 -1.84
CA LEU A 267 8.35 -16.04 -3.22
C LEU A 267 8.63 -17.52 -3.51
N ASP A 268 9.06 -18.30 -2.50
CA ASP A 268 9.35 -19.73 -2.60
C ASP A 268 8.09 -20.62 -2.52
N ASN A 269 7.02 -20.20 -3.20
CA ASN A 269 5.80 -21.00 -3.32
C ASN A 269 5.29 -20.99 -4.77
N ASP A 270 4.54 -22.00 -5.15
CA ASP A 270 4.12 -22.21 -6.54
C ASP A 270 3.31 -21.03 -7.09
N LYS A 271 2.40 -20.46 -6.28
CA LYS A 271 1.58 -19.32 -6.68
C LYS A 271 2.41 -18.08 -6.96
N ALA A 272 3.39 -17.78 -6.10
CA ALA A 272 4.28 -16.64 -6.30
C ALA A 272 5.20 -16.86 -7.50
N ARG A 273 5.74 -18.08 -7.66
CA ARG A 273 6.59 -18.46 -8.79
C ARG A 273 5.86 -18.38 -10.13
N GLU A 274 4.60 -18.77 -10.19
CA GLU A 274 3.77 -18.59 -11.40
C GLU A 274 3.68 -17.11 -11.79
N GLY A 275 3.52 -16.22 -10.81
CA GLY A 275 3.53 -14.77 -11.02
C GLY A 275 4.85 -14.20 -11.53
N LEU A 276 5.98 -14.88 -11.31
CA LEU A 276 7.31 -14.45 -11.77
C LEU A 276 7.54 -14.70 -13.27
N LYS A 277 6.69 -15.48 -13.95
CA LYS A 277 6.82 -15.80 -15.39
C LYS A 277 8.22 -16.29 -15.79
N GLY A 278 8.83 -17.13 -14.97
CA GLY A 278 10.14 -17.72 -15.21
C GLY A 278 11.35 -16.84 -14.88
N LYS A 279 11.17 -15.65 -14.29
CA LYS A 279 12.29 -14.85 -13.77
C LYS A 279 12.93 -15.55 -12.57
N ALA A 280 14.23 -15.45 -12.42
CA ALA A 280 14.89 -15.81 -11.17
C ALA A 280 14.47 -14.85 -10.06
N VAL A 281 14.38 -15.35 -8.82
CA VAL A 281 13.97 -14.52 -7.66
C VAL A 281 14.87 -13.29 -7.49
N ALA A 282 16.18 -13.45 -7.71
CA ALA A 282 17.14 -12.36 -7.62
C ALA A 282 16.92 -11.24 -8.67
N ASP A 283 16.24 -11.55 -9.77
CA ASP A 283 15.96 -10.60 -10.86
C ASP A 283 14.59 -9.91 -10.71
N VAL A 284 13.89 -10.18 -9.60
CA VAL A 284 12.59 -9.56 -9.32
C VAL A 284 12.82 -8.12 -8.85
N ASP A 285 12.20 -7.18 -9.55
CA ASP A 285 12.22 -5.77 -9.17
C ASP A 285 11.06 -5.43 -8.24
N VAL A 286 11.38 -4.95 -7.03
CA VAL A 286 10.39 -4.60 -5.98
C VAL A 286 10.65 -3.19 -5.47
N PRO A 287 10.22 -2.16 -6.23
CA PRO A 287 10.31 -0.79 -5.78
C PRO A 287 9.49 -0.54 -4.51
N VAL A 288 10.08 0.21 -3.57
CA VAL A 288 9.49 0.52 -2.26
C VAL A 288 9.21 2.00 -2.10
N SER A 289 10.09 2.85 -2.63
CA SER A 289 9.93 4.30 -2.55
C SER A 289 10.32 4.95 -3.87
N TRP A 290 9.60 6.01 -4.24
CA TRP A 290 9.86 6.76 -5.47
C TRP A 290 9.40 8.20 -5.40
N CYS A 291 9.90 9.01 -6.31
CA CYS A 291 9.40 10.34 -6.59
C CYS A 291 9.19 10.56 -8.10
N ARG A 292 8.43 11.58 -8.44
CA ARG A 292 8.22 12.03 -9.83
C ARG A 292 7.67 13.45 -9.88
N GLU A 293 7.81 14.08 -11.01
CA GLU A 293 7.04 15.27 -11.35
C GLU A 293 5.73 14.88 -12.03
N MET A 294 4.65 15.61 -11.77
CA MET A 294 3.35 15.44 -12.39
C MET A 294 2.74 16.82 -12.67
N GLY A 295 2.56 17.15 -13.95
CA GLY A 295 2.22 18.52 -14.33
C GLY A 295 3.31 19.48 -13.85
N LYS A 296 2.90 20.47 -13.05
CA LYS A 296 3.84 21.39 -12.36
C LYS A 296 4.13 20.98 -10.92
N GLY A 297 3.47 19.95 -10.41
CA GLY A 297 3.60 19.46 -9.03
C GLY A 297 4.57 18.30 -8.88
N ARG A 298 4.71 17.82 -7.66
CA ARG A 298 5.64 16.75 -7.29
C ARG A 298 4.94 15.68 -6.46
N LEU A 299 5.23 14.42 -6.75
CA LEU A 299 4.82 13.28 -5.95
C LEU A 299 6.04 12.67 -5.24
N PHE A 300 5.87 12.34 -3.97
CA PHE A 300 6.71 11.41 -3.24
C PHE A 300 5.86 10.26 -2.69
N PHE A 301 6.35 9.04 -2.81
CA PHE A 301 5.72 7.86 -2.22
C PHE A 301 6.76 6.99 -1.54
N THR A 302 6.40 6.42 -0.38
CA THR A 302 7.12 5.32 0.25
C THR A 302 6.16 4.26 0.77
N ASN A 303 6.46 2.99 0.50
CA ASN A 303 5.66 1.86 1.01
C ASN A 303 5.95 1.57 2.50
N LEU A 304 6.91 2.23 3.12
CA LEU A 304 7.17 2.11 4.55
C LEU A 304 6.05 2.77 5.36
N GLY A 305 5.64 2.14 6.48
CA GLY A 305 4.65 2.71 7.38
C GLY A 305 3.51 1.78 7.80
N HIS A 306 3.58 0.46 7.51
CA HIS A 306 2.60 -0.51 8.04
C HIS A 306 2.72 -0.67 9.54
N ASN A 307 3.93 -0.89 10.04
CA ASN A 307 4.17 -1.10 11.45
C ASN A 307 4.18 0.23 12.22
N ASP A 308 3.58 0.20 13.40
CA ASP A 308 3.43 1.37 14.27
C ASP A 308 4.79 2.05 14.55
N LEU A 309 5.82 1.26 14.88
CA LEU A 309 7.16 1.76 15.21
C LEU A 309 8.01 2.15 13.99
N THR A 310 7.54 1.94 12.77
CA THR A 310 8.16 2.51 11.57
C THR A 310 8.15 4.04 11.66
N PHE A 311 7.10 4.62 12.27
CA PHE A 311 7.00 6.06 12.55
C PHE A 311 7.86 6.54 13.75
N ALA A 312 8.66 5.66 14.35
CA ALA A 312 9.67 6.02 15.35
C ALA A 312 11.11 5.81 14.83
N ASN A 313 11.27 5.22 13.64
CA ASN A 313 12.60 5.00 13.04
C ASN A 313 13.13 6.30 12.44
N LYS A 314 14.22 6.82 13.00
CA LYS A 314 14.81 8.10 12.62
C LYS A 314 15.13 8.20 11.12
N SER A 315 15.69 7.16 10.52
CA SER A 315 16.05 7.17 9.10
C SER A 315 14.81 7.14 8.21
N VAL A 316 13.78 6.38 8.58
CA VAL A 316 12.51 6.36 7.86
C VAL A 316 11.78 7.69 7.97
N LEU A 317 11.70 8.27 9.18
CA LEU A 317 11.11 9.60 9.38
C LEU A 317 11.87 10.68 8.61
N LYS A 318 13.19 10.57 8.53
CA LYS A 318 14.01 11.47 7.72
C LYS A 318 13.70 11.36 6.24
N HIS A 319 13.59 10.14 5.72
CA HIS A 319 13.21 9.89 4.32
C HIS A 319 11.80 10.42 4.01
N MET A 320 10.86 10.24 4.94
CA MET A 320 9.50 10.80 4.82
C MET A 320 9.52 12.34 4.82
N LEU A 321 10.27 12.96 5.73
CA LEU A 321 10.40 14.42 5.80
C LEU A 321 11.07 14.99 4.55
N ASP A 322 12.13 14.37 4.04
CA ASP A 322 12.79 14.79 2.80
C ASP A 322 11.83 14.68 1.60
N GLY A 323 11.02 13.62 1.57
CA GLY A 323 9.96 13.47 0.58
C GLY A 323 8.87 14.54 0.66
N ILE A 324 8.48 14.95 1.88
CA ILE A 324 7.54 16.04 2.10
C ILE A 324 8.18 17.37 1.63
N GLN A 325 9.44 17.65 2.02
CA GLN A 325 10.15 18.87 1.58
C GLN A 325 10.35 18.91 0.06
N TYR A 326 10.57 17.76 -0.59
CA TYR A 326 10.58 17.66 -2.05
C TYR A 326 9.22 18.02 -2.66
N ALA A 327 8.13 17.46 -2.12
CA ALA A 327 6.77 17.75 -2.57
C ALA A 327 6.40 19.24 -2.39
N LEU A 328 6.88 19.87 -1.31
CA LEU A 328 6.75 21.30 -1.02
C LEU A 328 7.70 22.19 -1.83
N LYS A 329 8.62 21.60 -2.60
CA LYS A 329 9.66 22.30 -3.40
C LYS A 329 10.74 23.01 -2.58
N ASP A 330 10.86 22.72 -1.29
CA ASP A 330 11.95 23.20 -0.45
C ASP A 330 13.25 22.47 -0.75
N LEU A 331 13.15 21.13 -0.91
CA LEU A 331 14.29 20.29 -1.27
C LEU A 331 14.24 19.96 -2.77
N ASP A 332 15.26 20.38 -3.49
CA ASP A 332 15.40 20.05 -4.90
C ASP A 332 16.05 18.67 -5.06
N ALA A 333 15.44 17.83 -5.88
CA ALA A 333 15.92 16.49 -6.18
C ALA A 333 15.54 16.10 -7.60
N ASP A 334 16.40 15.31 -8.25
CA ASP A 334 16.19 14.84 -9.61
C ASP A 334 15.07 13.78 -9.67
N ALA A 335 14.04 14.04 -10.45
CA ALA A 335 12.92 13.14 -10.68
C ALA A 335 12.99 12.43 -12.04
N THR A 336 14.12 12.51 -12.73
CA THR A 336 14.33 11.77 -13.99
C THR A 336 14.09 10.28 -13.76
N PRO A 337 13.21 9.63 -14.55
CA PRO A 337 12.91 8.21 -14.39
C PRO A 337 14.16 7.33 -14.31
N SER A 338 14.12 6.32 -13.45
CA SER A 338 15.28 5.46 -13.15
C SER A 338 15.85 4.75 -14.37
N SER A 339 15.04 4.45 -15.39
CA SER A 339 15.51 3.86 -16.65
C SER A 339 16.35 4.78 -17.51
N LYS A 340 16.38 6.08 -17.19
CA LYS A 340 17.09 7.13 -17.98
C LYS A 340 18.34 7.65 -17.31
N VAL A 341 18.72 7.12 -16.16
CA VAL A 341 19.89 7.56 -15.39
C VAL A 341 20.74 6.37 -14.95
N GLU A 342 22.03 6.58 -14.94
CA GLU A 342 22.99 5.65 -14.32
C GLU A 342 23.35 6.18 -12.93
N VAL A 343 23.22 5.34 -11.92
CA VAL A 343 23.39 5.73 -10.52
C VAL A 343 24.15 4.68 -9.74
N LYS A 344 24.75 5.07 -8.63
CA LYS A 344 25.41 4.15 -7.71
C LYS A 344 24.41 3.60 -6.70
N THR A 345 24.12 2.31 -6.79
CA THR A 345 23.27 1.57 -5.86
C THR A 345 24.08 1.07 -4.65
N ALA A 346 23.49 1.07 -3.46
CA ALA A 346 24.04 0.40 -2.28
C ALA A 346 23.13 -0.75 -1.83
N LEU A 347 23.68 -1.96 -1.83
CA LEU A 347 23.02 -3.17 -1.35
C LEU A 347 22.95 -3.19 0.19
N ALA A 348 22.00 -3.95 0.73
CA ALA A 348 21.93 -4.20 2.17
C ALA A 348 23.19 -4.93 2.66
N PRO A 349 23.66 -4.66 3.89
CA PRO A 349 24.68 -5.46 4.51
C PRO A 349 24.22 -6.92 4.69
N ASP A 350 25.09 -7.80 5.14
CA ASP A 350 24.66 -9.15 5.52
C ASP A 350 23.62 -9.11 6.63
N ALA A 351 22.76 -10.13 6.65
CA ALA A 351 21.68 -10.18 7.61
C ALA A 351 22.25 -10.06 9.05
N PRO A 352 21.61 -9.25 9.93
CA PRO A 352 21.99 -9.24 11.32
C PRO A 352 21.88 -10.65 11.89
N ALA A 353 22.83 -11.03 12.75
CA ALA A 353 22.77 -12.32 13.46
C ALA A 353 21.38 -12.43 14.14
N ALA A 354 20.79 -13.62 14.05
CA ALA A 354 19.56 -13.88 14.82
C ALA A 354 19.84 -13.67 16.31
N PRO A 355 18.94 -12.98 17.05
CA PRO A 355 19.10 -12.73 18.48
C PRO A 355 19.09 -14.01 19.31
#